data_d2507d2eed818108da3da90e83a8b02e
#
_entry.id   d2507d2eed818108da3da90e83a8b02e
#
_cell.length_a   1.000
_cell.length_b   1.000
_cell.length_c   1.000
_cell.angle_alpha   90.00
_cell.angle_beta   90.00
_cell.angle_gamma   90.00
#
_symmetry.space_group_name_H-M   'P 1'
#
loop_
_entity.id
_entity.type
_entity.pdbx_description
1 polymer ?
#
loop_
_entity_poly.entity_id
_entity_poly.type
_entity_poly.pdbx_seq_one_letter_code
_entity_poly.pdbx_strand_id
1 'polypeptide(L)'
;MKLLNEILGTKYPIIQGGMANIATGEFAAACSNAGALGLIGSGGMDADSLRENIRRCRALTDKPFGVNIMLMHPQADEFAKIVVEEGVKLVTTGAGNPGKYMAAWKAAGITVIPVVAAAILAKHLEPLGIDAVIAEGTESGGHVGEMTTMALVPQVVDAVHLPVIAAGGIADGRGLAAALALGACGVQVGTCLLTSTECPIHENYKAALLKARDSDTIVTGRIGGTPVRVLKNRMSREYVRQEKAGADKMALERFTLGSLRKAVFDGDTENGSLMAGQAAGLLHEVRPVEEIFSAMVSEAKDCIAGVYKEITL
;
A
#
# COMPACT_ATOMS: atom_id res chain seq x y z
N MET A 1 -19.97 -1.68 -13.58
CA MET A 1 -18.61 -1.23 -13.16
C MET A 1 -17.59 -2.21 -13.75
N LYS A 2 -16.51 -1.69 -14.35
CA LYS A 2 -15.41 -2.52 -14.85
C LYS A 2 -14.47 -2.83 -13.69
N LEU A 3 -14.12 -4.10 -13.47
CA LEU A 3 -13.23 -4.45 -12.37
C LEU A 3 -11.77 -4.07 -12.65
N LEU A 4 -10.99 -3.90 -11.62
CA LEU A 4 -9.60 -3.44 -11.69
C LEU A 4 -8.70 -4.35 -12.55
N ASN A 5 -8.89 -5.66 -12.48
CA ASN A 5 -8.14 -6.60 -13.32
C ASN A 5 -8.39 -6.42 -14.82
N GLU A 6 -9.60 -6.01 -15.21
CA GLU A 6 -9.91 -5.67 -16.61
C GLU A 6 -9.24 -4.36 -17.05
N ILE A 7 -9.04 -3.43 -16.10
CA ILE A 7 -8.38 -2.14 -16.35
C ILE A 7 -6.87 -2.32 -16.49
N LEU A 8 -6.27 -3.16 -15.62
CA LEU A 8 -4.82 -3.33 -15.51
C LEU A 8 -4.26 -4.52 -16.30
N GLY A 9 -5.11 -5.39 -16.85
CA GLY A 9 -4.68 -6.61 -17.54
C GLY A 9 -4.09 -7.66 -16.59
N THR A 10 -4.54 -7.69 -15.33
CA THR A 10 -4.12 -8.67 -14.31
C THR A 10 -5.14 -9.81 -14.20
N LYS A 11 -4.79 -10.88 -13.47
CA LYS A 11 -5.72 -11.99 -13.21
C LYS A 11 -6.75 -11.63 -12.13
N TYR A 12 -6.31 -10.89 -11.10
CA TYR A 12 -7.11 -10.53 -9.95
C TYR A 12 -7.25 -9.01 -9.80
N PRO A 13 -8.36 -8.50 -9.24
CA PRO A 13 -8.58 -7.07 -9.02
C PRO A 13 -7.80 -6.58 -7.76
N ILE A 14 -6.52 -6.91 -7.69
CA ILE A 14 -5.66 -6.71 -6.52
C ILE A 14 -4.37 -6.01 -6.94
N ILE A 15 -3.97 -5.01 -6.17
CA ILE A 15 -2.65 -4.36 -6.23
C ILE A 15 -1.88 -4.71 -4.95
N GLN A 16 -0.62 -5.14 -5.09
CA GLN A 16 0.32 -5.15 -3.97
C GLN A 16 0.79 -3.73 -3.72
N GLY A 17 0.56 -3.19 -2.53
CA GLY A 17 0.90 -1.82 -2.16
C GLY A 17 2.40 -1.55 -2.19
N GLY A 18 2.77 -0.33 -2.59
CA GLY A 18 4.17 0.14 -2.52
C GLY A 18 4.60 0.32 -1.06
N MET A 19 5.54 -0.49 -0.59
CA MET A 19 6.03 -0.51 0.79
C MET A 19 7.54 -0.21 0.81
N ALA A 20 7.91 0.90 1.47
CA ALA A 20 9.31 1.33 1.57
C ALA A 20 10.20 0.22 2.16
N ASN A 21 11.37 0.00 1.57
CA ASN A 21 12.34 -1.05 1.90
C ASN A 21 11.85 -2.50 1.75
N ILE A 22 10.58 -2.74 1.39
CA ILE A 22 9.95 -4.07 1.33
C ILE A 22 9.55 -4.44 -0.09
N ALA A 23 8.90 -3.53 -0.80
CA ALA A 23 8.40 -3.74 -2.16
C ALA A 23 9.54 -3.60 -3.18
N THR A 24 10.40 -4.62 -3.24
CA THR A 24 11.53 -4.74 -4.18
C THR A 24 11.06 -5.16 -5.58
N GLY A 25 11.96 -5.11 -6.55
CA GLY A 25 11.69 -5.61 -7.91
C GLY A 25 11.33 -7.10 -7.94
N GLU A 26 12.00 -7.92 -7.12
CA GLU A 26 11.71 -9.35 -6.98
C GLU A 26 10.33 -9.59 -6.39
N PHE A 27 9.99 -8.85 -5.32
CA PHE A 27 8.69 -9.02 -4.67
C PHE A 27 7.54 -8.53 -5.56
N ALA A 28 7.72 -7.42 -6.26
CA ALA A 28 6.76 -6.94 -7.25
C ALA A 28 6.56 -7.97 -8.39
N ALA A 29 7.64 -8.57 -8.90
CA ALA A 29 7.57 -9.63 -9.91
C ALA A 29 6.82 -10.87 -9.40
N ALA A 30 7.09 -11.31 -8.17
CA ALA A 30 6.38 -12.43 -7.55
C ALA A 30 4.86 -12.17 -7.45
N CYS A 31 4.46 -10.96 -7.00
CA CYS A 31 3.06 -10.57 -6.95
C CYS A 31 2.41 -10.49 -8.33
N SER A 32 3.13 -9.99 -9.36
CA SER A 32 2.65 -9.93 -10.74
C SER A 32 2.47 -11.34 -11.35
N ASN A 33 3.43 -12.23 -11.13
CA ASN A 33 3.36 -13.62 -11.56
C ASN A 33 2.21 -14.38 -10.89
N ALA A 34 1.91 -14.06 -9.64
CA ALA A 34 0.77 -14.60 -8.89
C ALA A 34 -0.59 -14.04 -9.34
N GLY A 35 -0.62 -13.04 -10.24
CA GLY A 35 -1.83 -12.52 -10.87
C GLY A 35 -2.40 -11.23 -10.32
N ALA A 36 -1.75 -10.58 -9.36
CA ALA A 36 -2.04 -9.21 -8.94
C ALA A 36 -1.21 -8.20 -9.76
N LEU A 37 -1.33 -6.90 -9.46
CA LEU A 37 -0.37 -5.90 -9.92
C LEU A 37 0.70 -5.73 -8.84
N GLY A 38 1.96 -6.10 -9.12
CA GLY A 38 3.08 -5.82 -8.25
C GLY A 38 3.55 -4.37 -8.38
N LEU A 39 3.91 -3.73 -7.26
CA LEU A 39 4.48 -2.39 -7.24
C LEU A 39 5.87 -2.39 -6.60
N ILE A 40 6.83 -1.74 -7.26
CA ILE A 40 8.13 -1.41 -6.66
C ILE A 40 7.95 -0.15 -5.82
N GLY A 41 8.30 -0.19 -4.54
CA GLY A 41 8.19 0.94 -3.63
C GLY A 41 9.46 1.78 -3.59
N SER A 42 9.47 2.97 -4.18
CA SER A 42 10.66 3.81 -4.24
C SER A 42 11.10 4.42 -2.89
N GLY A 43 10.26 4.35 -1.87
CA GLY A 43 10.60 4.84 -0.54
C GLY A 43 11.79 4.08 0.08
N GLY A 44 12.85 4.79 0.41
CA GLY A 44 14.08 4.19 0.93
C GLY A 44 15.09 3.76 -0.13
N MET A 45 14.82 4.01 -1.43
CA MET A 45 15.75 3.82 -2.55
C MET A 45 16.38 5.15 -2.95
N ASP A 46 17.55 5.08 -3.59
CA ASP A 46 18.10 6.13 -4.43
C ASP A 46 17.77 5.86 -5.91
N ALA A 47 18.19 6.76 -6.80
CA ALA A 47 17.92 6.68 -8.22
C ALA A 47 18.46 5.40 -8.89
N ASP A 48 19.68 5.00 -8.54
CA ASP A 48 20.32 3.81 -9.11
C ASP A 48 19.62 2.54 -8.63
N SER A 49 19.32 2.46 -7.34
CA SER A 49 18.55 1.34 -6.75
C SER A 49 17.17 1.20 -7.37
N LEU A 50 16.46 2.31 -7.63
CA LEU A 50 15.16 2.23 -8.29
C LEU A 50 15.29 1.67 -9.70
N ARG A 51 16.27 2.14 -10.47
CA ARG A 51 16.55 1.68 -11.84
C ARG A 51 16.88 0.18 -11.87
N GLU A 52 17.73 -0.26 -10.94
CA GLU A 52 18.08 -1.67 -10.79
C GLU A 52 16.84 -2.52 -10.46
N ASN A 53 16.01 -2.10 -9.51
CA ASN A 53 14.77 -2.80 -9.14
C ASN A 53 13.78 -2.91 -10.31
N ILE A 54 13.62 -1.87 -11.14
CA ILE A 54 12.77 -1.90 -12.34
C ILE A 54 13.30 -2.95 -13.33
N ARG A 55 14.60 -2.92 -13.61
CA ARG A 55 15.25 -3.89 -14.52
C ARG A 55 15.18 -5.31 -14.00
N ARG A 56 15.39 -5.49 -12.70
CA ARG A 56 15.26 -6.79 -12.03
C ARG A 56 13.84 -7.33 -12.11
N CYS A 57 12.83 -6.51 -11.82
CA CYS A 57 11.44 -6.90 -11.97
C CYS A 57 11.13 -7.36 -13.40
N ARG A 58 11.52 -6.57 -14.40
CA ARG A 58 11.32 -6.88 -15.82
C ARG A 58 12.01 -8.19 -16.26
N ALA A 59 13.14 -8.53 -15.65
CA ALA A 59 13.85 -9.80 -15.93
C ALA A 59 13.12 -11.02 -15.33
N LEU A 60 12.25 -10.83 -14.32
CA LEU A 60 11.58 -11.89 -13.57
C LEU A 60 10.12 -12.09 -13.96
N THR A 61 9.52 -11.14 -14.69
CA THR A 61 8.12 -11.22 -15.09
C THR A 61 7.85 -10.55 -16.45
N ASP A 62 6.96 -11.15 -17.24
CA ASP A 62 6.33 -10.56 -18.44
C ASP A 62 4.97 -9.92 -18.13
N LYS A 63 4.51 -10.01 -16.87
CA LYS A 63 3.23 -9.49 -16.42
C LYS A 63 3.30 -7.99 -16.08
N PRO A 64 2.14 -7.30 -16.08
CA PRO A 64 2.10 -5.90 -15.66
C PRO A 64 2.66 -5.68 -14.25
N PHE A 65 3.51 -4.66 -14.10
CA PHE A 65 3.96 -4.15 -12.80
C PHE A 65 4.05 -2.62 -12.85
N GLY A 66 4.15 -1.99 -11.71
CA GLY A 66 4.26 -0.55 -11.59
C GLY A 66 5.30 -0.09 -10.58
N VAL A 67 5.41 1.21 -10.42
CA VAL A 67 6.28 1.86 -9.43
C VAL A 67 5.44 2.79 -8.55
N ASN A 68 5.61 2.66 -7.24
CA ASN A 68 5.06 3.64 -6.30
C ASN A 68 6.09 4.72 -6.01
N ILE A 69 5.72 5.98 -6.23
CA ILE A 69 6.58 7.14 -5.95
C ILE A 69 5.98 7.93 -4.78
N MET A 70 6.75 8.02 -3.70
CA MET A 70 6.44 8.92 -2.60
C MET A 70 6.87 10.34 -2.97
N LEU A 71 5.92 11.23 -3.24
CA LEU A 71 6.20 12.56 -3.81
C LEU A 71 6.92 13.52 -2.84
N MET A 72 6.93 13.22 -1.55
CA MET A 72 7.76 13.93 -0.56
C MET A 72 9.23 13.47 -0.53
N HIS A 73 9.59 12.43 -1.28
CA HIS A 73 10.97 11.95 -1.31
C HIS A 73 11.89 13.00 -1.98
N PRO A 74 13.11 13.27 -1.43
CA PRO A 74 14.02 14.27 -2.00
C PRO A 74 14.36 14.05 -3.48
N GLN A 75 14.40 12.79 -3.92
CA GLN A 75 14.68 12.41 -5.32
C GLN A 75 13.41 12.12 -6.14
N ALA A 76 12.22 12.59 -5.72
CA ALA A 76 10.97 12.33 -6.44
C ALA A 76 11.02 12.80 -7.90
N ASP A 77 11.69 13.92 -8.19
CA ASP A 77 11.87 14.44 -9.54
C ASP A 77 12.72 13.53 -10.42
N GLU A 78 13.72 12.90 -9.85
CA GLU A 78 14.58 11.92 -10.53
C GLU A 78 13.82 10.61 -10.76
N PHE A 79 13.10 10.12 -9.77
CA PHE A 79 12.25 8.93 -9.91
C PHE A 79 11.21 9.11 -11.01
N ALA A 80 10.62 10.31 -11.10
CA ALA A 80 9.64 10.62 -12.14
C ALA A 80 10.21 10.56 -13.56
N LYS A 81 11.51 10.85 -13.75
CA LYS A 81 12.21 10.68 -15.03
C LYS A 81 12.56 9.22 -15.28
N ILE A 82 13.07 8.51 -14.27
CA ILE A 82 13.48 7.11 -14.37
C ILE A 82 12.32 6.23 -14.85
N VAL A 83 11.11 6.43 -14.34
CA VAL A 83 9.95 5.62 -14.77
C VAL A 83 9.61 5.82 -16.26
N VAL A 84 9.86 7.02 -16.80
CA VAL A 84 9.72 7.30 -18.24
C VAL A 84 10.84 6.63 -19.03
N GLU A 85 12.08 6.84 -18.63
CA GLU A 85 13.27 6.30 -19.29
C GLU A 85 13.28 4.78 -19.33
N GLU A 86 12.89 4.14 -18.21
CA GLU A 86 12.78 2.69 -18.11
C GLU A 86 11.47 2.14 -18.70
N GLY A 87 10.59 2.97 -19.26
CA GLY A 87 9.37 2.55 -19.94
C GLY A 87 8.35 1.86 -19.04
N VAL A 88 8.30 2.24 -17.75
CA VAL A 88 7.27 1.78 -16.79
C VAL A 88 5.90 2.19 -17.29
N LYS A 89 4.91 1.32 -17.16
CA LYS A 89 3.55 1.54 -17.69
C LYS A 89 2.55 2.02 -16.65
N LEU A 90 2.87 1.90 -15.37
CA LEU A 90 1.98 2.30 -14.29
C LEU A 90 2.78 2.92 -13.14
N VAL A 91 2.30 4.05 -12.66
CA VAL A 91 2.83 4.74 -11.47
C VAL A 91 1.69 4.97 -10.49
N THR A 92 1.91 4.57 -9.23
CA THR A 92 1.10 5.05 -8.11
C THR A 92 1.86 6.13 -7.37
N THR A 93 1.16 7.08 -6.77
CA THR A 93 1.82 8.14 -5.99
C THR A 93 1.19 8.29 -4.63
N GLY A 94 2.00 8.61 -3.63
CA GLY A 94 1.54 8.97 -2.29
C GLY A 94 2.19 10.25 -1.80
N ALA A 95 1.60 10.85 -0.77
CA ALA A 95 2.16 11.99 -0.05
C ALA A 95 2.51 13.21 -0.95
N GLY A 96 1.56 13.64 -1.80
CA GLY A 96 1.75 14.82 -2.63
C GLY A 96 0.83 14.87 -3.85
N ASN A 97 1.01 15.92 -4.67
CA ASN A 97 0.26 16.14 -5.90
C ASN A 97 1.15 15.80 -7.12
N PRO A 98 0.75 14.85 -7.98
CA PRO A 98 1.53 14.45 -9.16
C PRO A 98 1.49 15.45 -10.32
N GLY A 99 0.74 16.56 -10.22
CA GLY A 99 0.42 17.48 -11.31
C GLY A 99 1.62 17.89 -12.14
N LYS A 100 2.77 18.19 -11.52
CA LYS A 100 3.99 18.60 -12.24
C LYS A 100 4.59 17.51 -13.14
N TYR A 101 4.26 16.25 -12.94
CA TYR A 101 4.77 15.12 -13.73
C TYR A 101 3.79 14.63 -14.78
N MET A 102 2.51 14.99 -14.65
CA MET A 102 1.42 14.43 -15.48
C MET A 102 1.67 14.56 -16.97
N ALA A 103 2.13 15.73 -17.45
CA ALA A 103 2.39 15.95 -18.88
C ALA A 103 3.40 14.95 -19.44
N ALA A 104 4.53 14.74 -18.76
CA ALA A 104 5.57 13.79 -19.16
C ALA A 104 5.08 12.34 -19.08
N TRP A 105 4.42 11.97 -18.00
CA TRP A 105 3.92 10.61 -17.80
C TRP A 105 2.82 10.23 -18.79
N LYS A 106 1.89 11.15 -19.07
CA LYS A 106 0.83 10.90 -20.08
C LYS A 106 1.40 10.82 -21.49
N ALA A 107 2.39 11.65 -21.85
CA ALA A 107 3.10 11.55 -23.11
C ALA A 107 3.84 10.22 -23.29
N ALA A 108 4.34 9.62 -22.19
CA ALA A 108 4.97 8.30 -22.16
C ALA A 108 3.96 7.13 -22.09
N GLY A 109 2.66 7.42 -22.08
CA GLY A 109 1.59 6.42 -21.96
C GLY A 109 1.54 5.73 -20.59
N ILE A 110 1.93 6.43 -19.53
CA ILE A 110 1.91 5.90 -18.15
C ILE A 110 0.52 6.07 -17.55
N THR A 111 -0.02 4.99 -17.00
CA THR A 111 -1.20 5.00 -16.14
C THR A 111 -0.82 5.55 -14.77
N VAL A 112 -1.55 6.56 -14.27
CA VAL A 112 -1.25 7.27 -13.02
C VAL A 112 -2.37 7.09 -12.02
N ILE A 113 -2.07 6.49 -10.87
CA ILE A 113 -3.05 6.16 -9.82
C ILE A 113 -2.56 6.70 -8.47
N PRO A 114 -2.96 7.92 -8.06
CA PRO A 114 -2.58 8.46 -6.76
C PRO A 114 -3.34 7.82 -5.61
N VAL A 115 -2.69 7.76 -4.43
CA VAL A 115 -3.29 7.39 -3.15
C VAL A 115 -3.86 8.64 -2.47
N VAL A 116 -5.09 8.55 -2.02
CA VAL A 116 -5.79 9.64 -1.33
C VAL A 116 -6.41 9.15 -0.01
N ALA A 117 -6.38 10.01 1.00
CA ALA A 117 -6.97 9.74 2.32
C ALA A 117 -8.25 10.57 2.59
N ALA A 118 -8.76 11.29 1.58
CA ALA A 118 -9.98 12.08 1.67
C ALA A 118 -10.60 12.30 0.29
N ALA A 119 -11.93 12.38 0.20
CA ALA A 119 -12.65 12.59 -1.05
C ALA A 119 -12.31 13.93 -1.73
N ILE A 120 -12.04 14.98 -0.93
CA ILE A 120 -11.63 16.27 -1.47
C ILE A 120 -10.30 16.20 -2.25
N LEU A 121 -9.37 15.33 -1.83
CA LEU A 121 -8.12 15.12 -2.56
C LEU A 121 -8.37 14.44 -3.90
N ALA A 122 -9.26 13.44 -3.95
CA ALA A 122 -9.64 12.79 -5.21
C ALA A 122 -10.24 13.80 -6.21
N LYS A 123 -11.16 14.66 -5.74
CA LYS A 123 -11.74 15.75 -6.56
C LYS A 123 -10.69 16.72 -7.12
N HIS A 124 -9.68 17.06 -6.34
CA HIS A 124 -8.60 17.95 -6.80
C HIS A 124 -7.66 17.31 -7.82
N LEU A 125 -7.52 15.95 -7.76
CA LEU A 125 -6.62 15.24 -8.66
C LEU A 125 -7.29 14.83 -9.97
N GLU A 126 -8.60 14.59 -10.00
CA GLU A 126 -9.34 14.18 -11.20
C GLU A 126 -9.10 15.09 -12.42
N PRO A 127 -9.15 16.44 -12.30
CA PRO A 127 -8.92 17.33 -13.45
C PRO A 127 -7.50 17.26 -14.01
N LEU A 128 -6.55 16.65 -13.30
CA LEU A 128 -5.17 16.49 -13.77
C LEU A 128 -5.01 15.38 -14.82
N GLY A 129 -6.07 14.59 -15.09
CA GLY A 129 -6.05 13.49 -16.04
C GLY A 129 -5.44 12.21 -15.50
N ILE A 130 -5.56 11.95 -14.19
CA ILE A 130 -5.23 10.68 -13.57
C ILE A 130 -6.21 9.58 -14.05
N ASP A 131 -5.83 8.31 -13.94
CA ASP A 131 -6.59 7.20 -14.53
C ASP A 131 -7.49 6.47 -13.52
N ALA A 132 -7.14 6.51 -12.25
CA ALA A 132 -7.89 5.95 -11.13
C ALA A 132 -7.39 6.58 -9.82
N VAL A 133 -8.04 6.27 -8.69
CA VAL A 133 -7.57 6.68 -7.36
C VAL A 133 -7.57 5.48 -6.39
N ILE A 134 -6.59 5.44 -5.49
CA ILE A 134 -6.58 4.52 -4.36
C ILE A 134 -7.06 5.28 -3.13
N ALA A 135 -8.25 4.93 -2.63
CA ALA A 135 -8.80 5.47 -1.38
C ALA A 135 -8.28 4.64 -0.19
N GLU A 136 -7.32 5.21 0.55
CA GLU A 136 -6.64 4.51 1.63
C GLU A 136 -7.14 4.98 3.00
N GLY A 137 -7.79 4.07 3.72
CA GLY A 137 -8.28 4.30 5.07
C GLY A 137 -7.20 4.21 6.14
N THR A 138 -7.50 4.78 7.30
CA THR A 138 -6.60 4.86 8.47
C THR A 138 -6.19 3.49 9.04
N GLU A 139 -6.87 2.40 8.66
CA GLU A 139 -6.54 1.03 9.06
C GLU A 139 -5.26 0.51 8.39
N SER A 140 -4.72 1.20 7.38
CA SER A 140 -3.48 0.82 6.71
C SER A 140 -2.26 0.90 7.63
N GLY A 141 -1.17 0.24 7.23
CA GLY A 141 0.15 0.38 7.85
C GLY A 141 0.96 1.49 7.18
N GLY A 142 1.96 2.02 7.88
CA GLY A 142 2.75 3.13 7.38
C GLY A 142 2.01 4.46 7.52
N HIS A 143 2.16 5.37 6.57
CA HIS A 143 1.52 6.68 6.61
C HIS A 143 0.00 6.55 6.52
N VAL A 144 -0.73 7.22 7.41
CA VAL A 144 -2.19 7.10 7.49
C VAL A 144 -2.87 8.46 7.55
N GLY A 145 -4.06 8.54 6.92
CA GLY A 145 -5.02 9.61 7.12
C GLY A 145 -5.91 9.39 8.35
N GLU A 146 -7.01 10.13 8.44
CA GLU A 146 -7.96 10.07 9.57
C GLU A 146 -9.19 9.20 9.26
N MET A 147 -9.63 9.15 7.99
CA MET A 147 -10.86 8.46 7.59
C MET A 147 -10.68 6.94 7.63
N THR A 148 -11.70 6.23 8.13
CA THR A 148 -11.75 4.75 8.04
C THR A 148 -12.16 4.31 6.63
N THR A 149 -11.72 3.15 6.20
CA THR A 149 -12.00 2.59 4.86
C THR A 149 -13.49 2.50 4.56
N MET A 150 -14.29 2.02 5.53
CA MET A 150 -15.75 1.88 5.41
C MET A 150 -16.45 3.22 5.09
N ALA A 151 -15.96 4.33 5.65
CA ALA A 151 -16.53 5.65 5.43
C ALA A 151 -15.89 6.39 4.24
N LEU A 152 -14.60 6.17 3.98
CA LEU A 152 -13.85 6.86 2.94
C LEU A 152 -14.24 6.39 1.54
N VAL A 153 -14.26 5.08 1.32
CA VAL A 153 -14.44 4.50 -0.02
C VAL A 153 -15.73 4.99 -0.70
N PRO A 154 -16.93 4.88 -0.10
CA PRO A 154 -18.14 5.35 -0.76
C PRO A 154 -18.13 6.87 -1.01
N GLN A 155 -17.55 7.67 -0.09
CA GLN A 155 -17.42 9.11 -0.30
C GLN A 155 -16.49 9.45 -1.48
N VAL A 156 -15.44 8.68 -1.70
CA VAL A 156 -14.56 8.87 -2.88
C VAL A 156 -15.30 8.41 -4.15
N VAL A 157 -15.99 7.26 -4.10
CA VAL A 157 -16.79 6.75 -5.23
C VAL A 157 -17.83 7.77 -5.68
N ASP A 158 -18.54 8.40 -4.75
CA ASP A 158 -19.54 9.43 -5.05
C ASP A 158 -18.94 10.76 -5.51
N ALA A 159 -17.64 10.97 -5.21
CA ALA A 159 -16.99 12.26 -5.44
C ALA A 159 -16.31 12.40 -6.81
N VAL A 160 -15.97 11.29 -7.48
CA VAL A 160 -15.23 11.28 -8.76
C VAL A 160 -15.87 10.35 -9.78
N HIS A 161 -15.56 10.56 -11.06
CA HIS A 161 -15.99 9.69 -12.16
C HIS A 161 -14.95 8.62 -12.54
N LEU A 162 -13.86 8.54 -11.80
CA LEU A 162 -12.76 7.62 -12.01
C LEU A 162 -12.98 6.29 -11.27
N PRO A 163 -12.35 5.19 -11.73
CA PRO A 163 -12.28 3.97 -10.95
C PRO A 163 -11.64 4.21 -9.58
N VAL A 164 -12.29 3.71 -8.52
CA VAL A 164 -11.81 3.81 -7.14
C VAL A 164 -11.34 2.45 -6.66
N ILE A 165 -10.16 2.40 -6.07
CA ILE A 165 -9.53 1.22 -5.51
C ILE A 165 -9.51 1.40 -4.00
N ALA A 166 -10.01 0.43 -3.24
CA ALA A 166 -10.01 0.51 -1.78
C ALA A 166 -8.68 0.01 -1.20
N ALA A 167 -8.19 0.68 -0.17
CA ALA A 167 -7.00 0.26 0.58
C ALA A 167 -7.18 0.53 2.08
N GLY A 168 -6.47 -0.23 2.91
CA GLY A 168 -6.57 -0.13 4.37
C GLY A 168 -7.52 -1.14 4.99
N GLY A 169 -7.03 -1.95 5.93
CA GLY A 169 -7.83 -2.93 6.65
C GLY A 169 -8.21 -4.22 5.89
N ILE A 170 -7.79 -4.35 4.65
CA ILE A 170 -8.16 -5.47 3.75
C ILE A 170 -7.07 -6.54 3.80
N ALA A 171 -7.41 -7.78 4.23
CA ALA A 171 -6.47 -8.89 4.36
C ALA A 171 -6.99 -10.22 3.82
N ASP A 172 -8.29 -10.36 3.57
CA ASP A 172 -8.95 -11.59 3.14
C ASP A 172 -10.12 -11.30 2.18
N GLY A 173 -10.84 -12.35 1.77
CA GLY A 173 -11.96 -12.24 0.84
C GLY A 173 -13.15 -11.45 1.39
N ARG A 174 -13.36 -11.40 2.69
CA ARG A 174 -14.42 -10.58 3.30
C ARG A 174 -14.15 -9.10 3.05
N GLY A 175 -12.87 -8.68 3.20
CA GLY A 175 -12.45 -7.31 2.93
C GLY A 175 -12.57 -6.95 1.44
N LEU A 176 -12.22 -7.86 0.53
CA LEU A 176 -12.42 -7.66 -0.91
C LEU A 176 -13.91 -7.54 -1.26
N ALA A 177 -14.76 -8.43 -0.73
CA ALA A 177 -16.20 -8.39 -0.96
C ALA A 177 -16.82 -7.07 -0.46
N ALA A 178 -16.44 -6.64 0.74
CA ALA A 178 -16.89 -5.36 1.31
C ALA A 178 -16.45 -4.17 0.45
N ALA A 179 -15.20 -4.13 -0.01
CA ALA A 179 -14.69 -3.07 -0.86
C ALA A 179 -15.48 -2.95 -2.17
N LEU A 180 -15.78 -4.09 -2.82
CA LEU A 180 -16.62 -4.11 -4.03
C LEU A 180 -18.06 -3.64 -3.74
N ALA A 181 -18.64 -4.03 -2.61
CA ALA A 181 -19.97 -3.58 -2.18
C ALA A 181 -20.02 -2.06 -1.89
N LEU A 182 -18.90 -1.47 -1.45
CA LEU A 182 -18.77 -0.01 -1.27
C LEU A 182 -18.55 0.76 -2.58
N GLY A 183 -18.49 0.08 -3.72
CA GLY A 183 -18.34 0.67 -5.05
C GLY A 183 -16.92 0.73 -5.57
N ALA A 184 -15.93 0.18 -4.87
CA ALA A 184 -14.57 0.08 -5.39
C ALA A 184 -14.49 -0.93 -6.55
N CYS A 185 -13.59 -0.71 -7.51
CA CYS A 185 -13.37 -1.64 -8.63
C CYS A 185 -12.36 -2.75 -8.29
N GLY A 186 -11.69 -2.68 -7.17
CA GLY A 186 -10.68 -3.62 -6.67
C GLY A 186 -10.02 -3.09 -5.42
N VAL A 187 -8.94 -3.73 -4.98
CA VAL A 187 -8.26 -3.41 -3.72
C VAL A 187 -6.75 -3.26 -3.89
N GLN A 188 -6.15 -2.42 -3.03
CA GLN A 188 -4.71 -2.45 -2.75
C GLN A 188 -4.49 -3.05 -1.36
N VAL A 189 -3.59 -4.01 -1.26
CA VAL A 189 -3.27 -4.71 -0.01
C VAL A 189 -1.77 -4.63 0.29
N GLY A 190 -1.43 -4.55 1.58
CA GLY A 190 -0.03 -4.51 2.03
C GLY A 190 0.21 -5.47 3.18
N THR A 191 -0.44 -5.27 4.32
CA THR A 191 -0.16 -5.97 5.57
C THR A 191 -0.27 -7.50 5.46
N CYS A 192 -1.26 -8.02 4.74
CA CYS A 192 -1.39 -9.47 4.53
C CYS A 192 -0.26 -10.09 3.71
N LEU A 193 0.43 -9.28 2.90
CA LEU A 193 1.56 -9.73 2.09
C LEU A 193 2.88 -9.74 2.87
N LEU A 194 2.95 -9.08 4.03
CA LEU A 194 4.14 -9.12 4.88
C LEU A 194 4.42 -10.53 5.43
N THR A 195 3.39 -11.37 5.56
CA THR A 195 3.53 -12.79 5.94
C THR A 195 3.58 -13.72 4.74
N SER A 196 3.91 -13.20 3.54
CA SER A 196 4.15 -14.10 2.41
C SER A 196 5.58 -14.66 2.41
N THR A 197 5.75 -15.84 1.77
CA THR A 197 7.06 -16.48 1.61
C THR A 197 8.00 -15.61 0.81
N GLU A 198 7.50 -14.88 -0.19
CA GLU A 198 8.28 -14.06 -1.10
C GLU A 198 8.60 -12.66 -0.53
N CYS A 199 7.92 -12.24 0.55
CA CYS A 199 8.19 -10.95 1.17
C CYS A 199 9.58 -10.94 1.82
N PRO A 200 10.47 -9.99 1.46
CA PRO A 200 11.88 -10.01 1.85
C PRO A 200 12.15 -9.48 3.26
N ILE A 201 11.14 -9.34 4.12
CA ILE A 201 11.33 -8.90 5.50
C ILE A 201 11.94 -10.01 6.36
N HIS A 202 12.68 -9.62 7.39
CA HIS A 202 13.29 -10.54 8.34
C HIS A 202 12.23 -11.42 9.05
N GLU A 203 12.56 -12.68 9.31
CA GLU A 203 11.65 -13.67 9.92
C GLU A 203 11.11 -13.22 11.31
N ASN A 204 11.90 -12.48 12.09
CA ASN A 204 11.42 -11.90 13.34
C ASN A 204 10.25 -10.95 13.13
N TYR A 205 10.24 -10.19 12.02
CA TYR A 205 9.15 -9.28 11.68
C TYR A 205 7.88 -10.10 11.31
N LYS A 206 8.02 -11.14 10.48
CA LYS A 206 6.90 -12.05 10.19
C LYS A 206 6.35 -12.68 11.47
N ALA A 207 7.24 -13.19 12.34
CA ALA A 207 6.83 -13.76 13.62
C ALA A 207 6.11 -12.77 14.54
N ALA A 208 6.49 -11.49 14.54
CA ALA A 208 5.79 -10.44 15.27
C ALA A 208 4.39 -10.18 14.72
N LEU A 209 4.23 -10.21 13.39
CA LEU A 209 2.92 -10.07 12.72
C LEU A 209 1.98 -11.23 13.06
N LEU A 210 2.47 -12.48 13.02
CA LEU A 210 1.68 -13.67 13.35
C LEU A 210 1.21 -13.73 14.81
N LYS A 211 1.86 -12.96 15.71
CA LYS A 211 1.47 -12.83 17.12
C LYS A 211 0.57 -11.64 17.39
N ALA A 212 0.40 -10.75 16.40
CA ALA A 212 -0.36 -9.52 16.55
C ALA A 212 -1.85 -9.80 16.78
N ARG A 213 -2.47 -9.05 17.68
CA ARG A 213 -3.89 -9.06 17.95
C ARG A 213 -4.55 -7.79 17.39
N ASP A 214 -5.84 -7.70 17.51
CA ASP A 214 -6.68 -6.58 17.08
C ASP A 214 -6.23 -5.21 17.60
N SER A 215 -5.71 -5.15 18.82
CA SER A 215 -5.29 -3.92 19.50
C SER A 215 -3.77 -3.66 19.46
N ASP A 216 -2.97 -4.47 18.76
CA ASP A 216 -1.51 -4.40 18.83
C ASP A 216 -0.89 -3.41 17.82
N THR A 217 -1.68 -2.57 17.15
CA THR A 217 -1.16 -1.44 16.38
C THR A 217 -1.32 -0.11 17.12
N ILE A 218 -0.47 0.86 16.79
CA ILE A 218 -0.53 2.23 17.29
C ILE A 218 -0.16 3.19 16.17
N VAL A 219 -0.71 4.41 16.20
CA VAL A 219 -0.29 5.49 15.29
C VAL A 219 0.62 6.44 16.07
N THR A 220 1.83 6.62 15.58
CA THR A 220 2.79 7.62 16.02
C THR A 220 2.65 8.89 15.16
N GLY A 221 3.09 10.05 15.63
CA GLY A 221 3.13 11.28 14.83
C GLY A 221 1.79 12.02 14.68
N ARG A 222 0.78 11.74 15.51
CA ARG A 222 -0.53 12.41 15.43
C ARG A 222 -0.52 13.84 15.99
N ILE A 223 0.34 14.18 16.94
CA ILE A 223 0.31 15.48 17.62
C ILE A 223 1.14 16.52 16.87
N GLY A 224 2.29 16.16 16.37
CA GLY A 224 3.19 17.14 15.75
C GLY A 224 3.97 16.60 14.55
N GLY A 225 3.63 15.43 14.06
CA GLY A 225 4.39 14.73 13.06
C GLY A 225 3.60 14.32 11.83
N THR A 226 4.13 13.31 11.15
CA THR A 226 3.45 12.60 10.07
C THR A 226 2.89 11.30 10.66
N PRO A 227 1.57 11.09 10.67
CA PRO A 227 0.98 9.91 11.28
C PRO A 227 1.43 8.62 10.59
N VAL A 228 1.96 7.67 11.39
CA VAL A 228 2.44 6.37 10.90
C VAL A 228 1.92 5.25 11.79
N ARG A 229 1.22 4.26 11.21
CA ARG A 229 0.76 3.08 11.95
C ARG A 229 1.81 1.98 11.92
N VAL A 230 2.13 1.48 13.13
CA VAL A 230 3.10 0.41 13.37
C VAL A 230 2.56 -0.59 14.40
N LEU A 231 3.16 -1.78 14.50
CA LEU A 231 2.96 -2.65 15.66
C LEU A 231 3.51 -2.00 16.93
N LYS A 232 2.84 -2.24 18.04
CA LYS A 232 3.28 -1.77 19.37
C LYS A 232 4.54 -2.49 19.81
N ASN A 233 5.61 -1.76 20.04
CA ASN A 233 6.87 -2.26 20.59
C ASN A 233 7.49 -1.20 21.51
N ARG A 234 8.73 -1.40 21.94
CA ARG A 234 9.45 -0.44 22.79
C ARG A 234 9.60 0.92 22.10
N MET A 235 10.02 0.92 20.84
CA MET A 235 10.25 2.16 20.07
C MET A 235 8.96 2.97 19.91
N SER A 236 7.87 2.35 19.47
CA SER A 236 6.61 3.07 19.23
C SER A 236 5.98 3.65 20.52
N ARG A 237 6.10 2.93 21.64
CA ARG A 237 5.65 3.43 22.96
C ARG A 237 6.49 4.62 23.42
N GLU A 238 7.82 4.54 23.23
CA GLU A 238 8.74 5.63 23.57
C GLU A 238 8.49 6.86 22.69
N TYR A 239 8.26 6.67 21.39
CA TYR A 239 7.86 7.76 20.49
C TYR A 239 6.63 8.50 21.01
N VAL A 240 5.54 7.77 21.28
CA VAL A 240 4.29 8.36 21.78
C VAL A 240 4.49 9.05 23.13
N ARG A 241 5.36 8.52 24.00
CA ARG A 241 5.72 9.15 25.28
C ARG A 241 6.41 10.50 25.05
N GLN A 242 7.40 10.56 24.16
CA GLN A 242 8.13 11.78 23.82
C GLN A 242 7.20 12.81 23.15
N GLU A 243 6.36 12.37 22.22
CA GLU A 243 5.38 13.22 21.53
C GLU A 243 4.41 13.87 22.52
N LYS A 244 3.86 13.10 23.47
CA LYS A 244 2.98 13.61 24.55
C LYS A 244 3.70 14.54 25.53
N ALA A 245 5.00 14.37 25.70
CA ALA A 245 5.84 15.26 26.51
C ALA A 245 6.23 16.56 25.79
N GLY A 246 5.78 16.77 24.55
CA GLY A 246 6.04 17.98 23.77
C GLY A 246 7.37 18.00 23.04
N ALA A 247 7.96 16.83 22.74
CA ALA A 247 9.15 16.77 21.89
C ALA A 247 8.88 17.39 20.51
N ASP A 248 9.83 18.17 20.00
CA ASP A 248 9.71 18.79 18.69
C ASP A 248 9.78 17.77 17.56
N LYS A 249 9.23 18.14 16.39
CA LYS A 249 9.16 17.28 15.21
C LYS A 249 10.53 16.75 14.80
N MET A 250 11.57 17.57 14.82
CA MET A 250 12.93 17.17 14.41
C MET A 250 13.53 16.14 15.37
N ALA A 251 13.25 16.24 16.67
CA ALA A 251 13.69 15.26 17.65
C ALA A 251 13.03 13.91 17.41
N LEU A 252 11.72 13.90 17.15
CA LEU A 252 10.95 12.70 16.82
C LEU A 252 11.38 12.05 15.49
N GLU A 253 11.65 12.84 14.46
CA GLU A 253 12.19 12.34 13.19
C GLU A 253 13.57 11.72 13.35
N ARG A 254 14.48 12.37 14.09
CA ARG A 254 15.80 11.80 14.43
C ARG A 254 15.68 10.48 15.21
N PHE A 255 14.72 10.39 16.12
CA PHE A 255 14.49 9.18 16.92
C PHE A 255 14.09 7.99 16.05
N THR A 256 13.31 8.21 15.00
CA THR A 256 12.83 7.14 14.09
C THR A 256 13.67 6.94 12.84
N LEU A 257 14.70 7.76 12.64
CA LEU A 257 15.55 7.66 11.44
C LEU A 257 16.19 6.27 11.32
N GLY A 258 15.95 5.60 10.19
CA GLY A 258 16.45 4.26 9.93
C GLY A 258 15.72 3.13 10.68
N SER A 259 14.71 3.41 11.52
CA SER A 259 14.01 2.39 12.31
C SER A 259 13.27 1.37 11.46
N LEU A 260 12.67 1.77 10.32
CA LEU A 260 12.06 0.82 9.39
C LEU A 260 13.09 -0.15 8.81
N ARG A 261 14.26 0.37 8.43
CA ARG A 261 15.35 -0.44 7.90
C ARG A 261 15.84 -1.48 8.91
N LYS A 262 15.97 -1.12 10.19
CA LYS A 262 16.29 -2.05 11.29
C LYS A 262 15.23 -3.17 11.41
N ALA A 263 13.96 -2.83 11.33
CA ALA A 263 12.91 -3.84 11.37
C ALA A 263 12.98 -4.81 10.18
N VAL A 264 13.13 -4.26 8.96
CA VAL A 264 13.06 -5.03 7.71
C VAL A 264 14.28 -5.93 7.54
N PHE A 265 15.50 -5.42 7.74
CA PHE A 265 16.74 -6.13 7.40
C PHE A 265 17.41 -6.79 8.61
N ASP A 266 17.40 -6.11 9.77
CA ASP A 266 18.09 -6.62 10.97
C ASP A 266 17.14 -7.43 11.88
N GLY A 267 15.84 -7.40 11.62
CA GLY A 267 14.82 -8.09 12.42
C GLY A 267 14.70 -7.53 13.84
N ASP A 268 15.08 -6.26 14.05
CA ASP A 268 14.92 -5.59 15.35
C ASP A 268 13.45 -5.23 15.60
N THR A 269 12.76 -6.11 16.28
CA THR A 269 11.34 -5.94 16.61
C THR A 269 11.10 -5.01 17.81
N GLU A 270 12.13 -4.64 18.56
CA GLU A 270 12.01 -3.76 19.73
C GLU A 270 12.26 -2.29 19.40
N ASN A 271 13.27 -2.00 18.56
CA ASN A 271 13.68 -0.63 18.22
C ASN A 271 13.37 -0.27 16.76
N GLY A 272 12.91 -1.23 15.96
CA GLY A 272 12.49 -1.01 14.57
C GLY A 272 11.05 -0.54 14.46
N SER A 273 10.74 0.16 13.37
CA SER A 273 9.36 0.47 12.97
C SER A 273 8.75 -0.69 12.20
N LEU A 274 7.90 -1.47 12.85
CA LEU A 274 7.17 -2.56 12.21
C LEU A 274 5.88 -1.99 11.60
N MET A 275 5.96 -1.41 10.41
CA MET A 275 4.80 -0.81 9.74
C MET A 275 3.80 -1.89 9.34
N ALA A 276 2.63 -1.88 9.97
CA ALA A 276 1.55 -2.82 9.70
C ALA A 276 0.20 -2.20 10.03
N GLY A 277 -0.82 -2.51 9.24
CA GLY A 277 -2.19 -2.08 9.45
C GLY A 277 -2.92 -2.89 10.52
N GLN A 278 -4.13 -2.45 10.85
CA GLN A 278 -4.99 -3.13 11.84
C GLN A 278 -5.35 -4.56 11.41
N ALA A 279 -5.31 -4.87 10.13
CA ALA A 279 -5.51 -6.20 9.59
C ALA A 279 -4.41 -7.22 10.03
N ALA A 280 -3.34 -6.78 10.73
CA ALA A 280 -2.33 -7.69 11.28
C ALA A 280 -2.94 -8.76 12.20
N GLY A 281 -4.01 -8.43 12.96
CA GLY A 281 -4.72 -9.39 13.80
C GLY A 281 -5.47 -10.51 13.05
N LEU A 282 -5.54 -10.44 11.73
CA LEU A 282 -6.14 -11.47 10.86
C LEU A 282 -5.11 -12.44 10.26
N LEU A 283 -3.82 -12.24 10.54
CA LEU A 283 -2.73 -13.02 9.94
C LEU A 283 -2.33 -14.17 10.89
N HIS A 284 -2.39 -15.39 10.41
CA HIS A 284 -2.17 -16.57 11.26
C HIS A 284 -1.08 -17.51 10.74
N GLU A 285 -0.63 -17.34 9.49
CA GLU A 285 0.35 -18.21 8.86
C GLU A 285 1.16 -17.50 7.79
N VAL A 286 2.30 -18.07 7.41
CA VAL A 286 3.09 -17.68 6.25
C VAL A 286 2.64 -18.49 5.05
N ARG A 287 2.26 -17.83 3.95
CA ARG A 287 1.81 -18.49 2.71
C ARG A 287 2.45 -17.86 1.47
N PRO A 288 2.56 -18.59 0.35
CA PRO A 288 2.90 -17.98 -0.94
C PRO A 288 1.90 -16.89 -1.35
N VAL A 289 2.38 -15.83 -2.02
CA VAL A 289 1.50 -14.75 -2.52
C VAL A 289 0.39 -15.28 -3.44
N GLU A 290 0.66 -16.33 -4.21
CA GLU A 290 -0.33 -16.96 -5.10
C GLU A 290 -1.52 -17.53 -4.31
N GLU A 291 -1.25 -18.19 -3.19
CA GLU A 291 -2.28 -18.71 -2.30
C GLU A 291 -3.08 -17.58 -1.63
N ILE A 292 -2.40 -16.52 -1.18
CA ILE A 292 -3.06 -15.36 -0.57
C ILE A 292 -4.05 -14.73 -1.56
N PHE A 293 -3.63 -14.46 -2.80
CA PHE A 293 -4.50 -13.83 -3.79
C PHE A 293 -5.63 -14.74 -4.27
N SER A 294 -5.34 -16.03 -4.49
CA SER A 294 -6.38 -16.99 -4.93
C SER A 294 -7.42 -17.22 -3.84
N ALA A 295 -7.01 -17.37 -2.58
CA ALA A 295 -7.91 -17.49 -1.44
C ALA A 295 -8.78 -16.24 -1.29
N MET A 296 -8.17 -15.05 -1.30
CA MET A 296 -8.90 -13.77 -1.19
C MET A 296 -10.02 -13.65 -2.23
N VAL A 297 -9.76 -14.02 -3.49
CA VAL A 297 -10.79 -13.94 -4.54
C VAL A 297 -11.85 -15.04 -4.41
N SER A 298 -11.46 -16.27 -4.03
CA SER A 298 -12.41 -17.34 -3.79
C SER A 298 -13.35 -17.02 -2.62
N GLU A 299 -12.80 -16.64 -1.49
CA GLU A 299 -13.53 -16.26 -0.29
C GLU A 299 -14.47 -15.06 -0.53
N ALA A 300 -14.04 -14.09 -1.35
CA ALA A 300 -14.89 -12.96 -1.70
C ALA A 300 -16.13 -13.38 -2.49
N LYS A 301 -15.98 -14.32 -3.42
CA LYS A 301 -17.12 -14.89 -4.17
C LYS A 301 -18.08 -15.61 -3.25
N ASP A 302 -17.56 -16.43 -2.34
CA ASP A 302 -18.38 -17.18 -1.40
C ASP A 302 -19.11 -16.25 -0.42
N CYS A 303 -18.44 -15.17 0.05
CA CYS A 303 -19.02 -14.15 0.89
C CYS A 303 -20.18 -13.43 0.18
N ILE A 304 -19.98 -12.98 -1.06
CA ILE A 304 -21.02 -12.30 -1.85
C ILE A 304 -22.21 -13.22 -2.12
N ALA A 305 -21.95 -14.47 -2.50
CA ALA A 305 -22.99 -15.46 -2.76
C ALA A 305 -23.79 -15.79 -1.49
N GLY A 306 -23.13 -15.93 -0.35
CA GLY A 306 -23.77 -16.15 0.94
C GLY A 306 -24.69 -14.99 1.35
N VAL A 307 -24.20 -13.76 1.29
CA VAL A 307 -24.98 -12.55 1.59
C VAL A 307 -26.17 -12.42 0.65
N TYR A 308 -25.97 -12.61 -0.65
CA TYR A 308 -27.06 -12.55 -1.64
C TYR A 308 -28.18 -13.55 -1.31
N LYS A 309 -27.83 -14.78 -0.96
CA LYS A 309 -28.78 -15.83 -0.59
C LYS A 309 -29.61 -15.46 0.64
N GLU A 310 -28.98 -14.88 1.66
CA GLU A 310 -29.66 -14.51 2.92
C GLU A 310 -30.58 -13.28 2.78
N ILE A 311 -30.24 -12.32 1.90
CA ILE A 311 -31.03 -11.09 1.70
C ILE A 311 -32.22 -11.35 0.78
N THR A 312 -32.17 -12.36 -0.09
CA THR A 312 -33.24 -12.67 -1.04
C THR A 312 -34.32 -13.62 -0.50
N LEU A 313 -34.31 -13.94 0.76
CA LEU A 313 -35.35 -14.64 1.49
C LEU A 313 -36.40 -13.66 2.02
#